data_cd5144aa958f1dc7a57bdd6cdd72eda1
#
_entry.id   cd5144aa958f1dc7a57bdd6cdd72eda1
#
_cell.length_a   1.000
_cell.length_b   1.000
_cell.length_c   1.000
_cell.angle_alpha   90.00
_cell.angle_beta   90.00
_cell.angle_gamma   90.00
#
_symmetry.space_group_name_H-M   'P 1'
#
loop_
_entity.id
_entity.type
_entity.pdbx_description
1 polymer ?
#
loop_
_entity_poly.entity_id
_entity_poly.type
_entity_poly.pdbx_seq_one_letter_code
_entity_poly.pdbx_strand_id
1 'polypeptide(L)'
;VKDDGTWSYSSRSSHTYGRRHLYGLLTNYELWDTVLALKDTHYLRPGSSTADRAKHLRLVAIAQINSGQAAQAQPLLSEMESLLTGQREGKTKAGTEAEAKAKKEKKKPADIKKAKTDAERPFSTAISTLERGLAEARMYLSLQANDLEKAKAEYVKVRDLRSERKALLQLRMGNSEEAIKLAASAVKSAPEQARPLAAQAYIFHEAKKPTEAKTAFDHLRRIAPELDLDVAWFARLSPLAESLKLPADWRETRSEAKDIAPKLDDLGPFRWEPSAAPAFSLTDRNVKPFTLDQYRGRPVVLIFYLGKGCTHCMEQLNAFDPLAAEFEKKGITLLAVSTDTAQGLRDTFIGYDAKDRHFNFPLLSDPTLDTFRKYRAYDDFEQTPLHGTFLIDQTGKIRWQEISHEPFMAPKFLLEESTRLLAQPDRATARAQK
;
A
#
# COMPACT_ATOMS: atom_id res chain seq x y z
N VAL A 1 1.84 13.49 -10.33
CA VAL A 1 0.37 13.66 -10.28
C VAL A 1 -0.06 13.99 -11.69
N LYS A 2 -1.01 13.24 -12.27
CA LYS A 2 -1.65 13.62 -13.52
C LYS A 2 -2.63 14.77 -13.24
N ASP A 3 -2.99 15.53 -14.28
CA ASP A 3 -3.88 16.71 -14.17
C ASP A 3 -5.24 16.42 -13.53
N ASP A 4 -5.66 15.15 -13.48
CA ASP A 4 -6.88 14.67 -12.83
C ASP A 4 -6.74 14.35 -11.33
N GLY A 5 -5.60 14.67 -10.71
CA GLY A 5 -5.32 14.40 -9.31
C GLY A 5 -4.99 12.93 -8.99
N THR A 6 -4.87 12.07 -10.00
CA THR A 6 -4.54 10.66 -9.79
C THR A 6 -3.03 10.45 -9.60
N TRP A 7 -2.70 9.46 -8.77
CA TRP A 7 -1.33 9.10 -8.47
C TRP A 7 -0.87 7.98 -9.40
N SER A 8 0.32 8.14 -9.98
CA SER A 8 0.95 7.08 -10.74
C SER A 8 2.31 6.76 -10.10
N TYR A 9 2.42 5.59 -9.51
CA TYR A 9 3.68 5.09 -8.99
C TYR A 9 4.27 4.04 -9.93
N SER A 10 5.59 4.01 -10.04
CA SER A 10 6.28 2.90 -10.67
C SER A 10 5.83 1.56 -10.04
N SER A 11 5.68 0.52 -10.86
CA SER A 11 5.36 -0.83 -10.39
C SER A 11 6.41 -1.39 -9.42
N ARG A 12 7.61 -0.81 -9.40
CA ARG A 12 8.74 -1.18 -8.54
C ARG A 12 8.90 -0.28 -7.32
N SER A 13 8.05 0.75 -7.15
CA SER A 13 8.16 1.65 -6.00
C SER A 13 7.81 0.95 -4.68
N SER A 14 8.45 1.38 -3.59
CA SER A 14 8.15 0.92 -2.23
C SER A 14 6.68 1.11 -1.88
N HIS A 15 6.06 2.20 -2.33
CA HIS A 15 4.63 2.45 -2.16
C HIS A 15 3.77 1.37 -2.82
N THR A 16 4.02 1.04 -4.09
CA THR A 16 3.27 0.00 -4.80
C THR A 16 3.45 -1.36 -4.15
N TYR A 17 4.67 -1.67 -3.69
CA TYR A 17 4.98 -2.90 -2.97
C TYR A 17 4.25 -2.97 -1.62
N GLY A 18 4.40 -1.94 -0.79
CA GLY A 18 3.76 -1.86 0.53
C GLY A 18 2.24 -1.93 0.44
N ARG A 19 1.65 -1.20 -0.51
CA ARG A 19 0.20 -1.22 -0.76
C ARG A 19 -0.31 -2.62 -1.15
N ARG A 20 0.42 -3.34 -2.02
CA ARG A 20 0.06 -4.72 -2.38
C ARG A 20 0.03 -5.63 -1.15
N HIS A 21 1.01 -5.49 -0.25
CA HIS A 21 1.06 -6.26 0.99
C HIS A 21 -0.06 -5.85 1.95
N LEU A 22 -0.36 -4.55 2.07
CA LEU A 22 -1.47 -4.06 2.88
C LEU A 22 -2.82 -4.65 2.40
N TYR A 23 -3.10 -4.61 1.09
CA TYR A 23 -4.29 -5.26 0.52
C TYR A 23 -4.36 -6.74 0.86
N GLY A 24 -3.22 -7.43 0.76
CA GLY A 24 -3.12 -8.85 1.13
C GLY A 24 -3.41 -9.08 2.60
N LEU A 25 -2.84 -8.28 3.49
CA LEU A 25 -3.05 -8.35 4.93
C LEU A 25 -4.55 -8.15 5.27
N LEU A 26 -5.11 -7.03 4.85
CA LEU A 26 -6.50 -6.66 5.12
C LEU A 26 -7.48 -7.74 4.64
N THR A 27 -7.26 -8.26 3.43
CA THR A 27 -8.12 -9.30 2.86
C THR A 27 -7.93 -10.66 3.55
N ASN A 28 -6.68 -11.05 3.79
CA ASN A 28 -6.35 -12.36 4.34
C ASN A 28 -6.78 -12.54 5.79
N TYR A 29 -6.78 -11.45 6.56
CA TYR A 29 -7.18 -11.45 7.97
C TYR A 29 -8.60 -10.90 8.18
N GLU A 30 -9.31 -10.58 7.09
CA GLU A 30 -10.70 -10.08 7.12
C GLU A 30 -10.86 -8.82 8.01
N LEU A 31 -9.87 -7.90 7.93
CA LEU A 31 -9.84 -6.67 8.72
C LEU A 31 -10.76 -5.60 8.09
N TRP A 32 -12.06 -5.91 8.00
CA TRP A 32 -13.00 -5.09 7.24
C TRP A 32 -13.20 -3.69 7.81
N ASP A 33 -13.22 -3.54 9.12
CA ASP A 33 -13.35 -2.23 9.77
C ASP A 33 -12.12 -1.34 9.47
N THR A 34 -10.92 -1.95 9.44
CA THR A 34 -9.70 -1.26 9.03
C THR A 34 -9.76 -0.85 7.55
N VAL A 35 -10.31 -1.69 6.67
CA VAL A 35 -10.54 -1.31 5.27
C VAL A 35 -11.43 -0.09 5.19
N LEU A 36 -12.54 -0.08 5.91
CA LEU A 36 -13.51 1.04 5.89
C LEU A 36 -12.92 2.32 6.47
N ALA A 37 -12.08 2.21 7.50
CA ALA A 37 -11.37 3.35 8.08
C ALA A 37 -10.31 3.94 7.12
N LEU A 38 -9.67 3.09 6.30
CA LEU A 38 -8.57 3.49 5.41
C LEU A 38 -8.99 3.76 3.96
N LYS A 39 -10.23 3.44 3.54
CA LYS A 39 -10.66 3.41 2.13
C LYS A 39 -10.40 4.70 1.36
N ASP A 40 -10.52 5.86 2.02
CA ASP A 40 -10.38 7.18 1.41
C ASP A 40 -8.98 7.80 1.66
N THR A 41 -8.12 7.10 2.38
CA THR A 41 -6.76 7.56 2.68
C THR A 41 -5.79 7.21 1.53
N HIS A 42 -4.63 7.83 1.53
CA HIS A 42 -3.55 7.51 0.57
C HIS A 42 -3.08 6.05 0.64
N TYR A 43 -3.30 5.35 1.75
CA TYR A 43 -2.95 3.93 1.90
C TYR A 43 -3.77 3.02 0.99
N LEU A 44 -5.06 3.31 0.80
CA LEU A 44 -5.95 2.49 -0.03
C LEU A 44 -6.48 3.21 -1.28
N ARG A 45 -6.31 4.53 -1.41
CA ARG A 45 -6.75 5.28 -2.61
C ARG A 45 -6.24 4.58 -3.88
N PRO A 46 -7.12 4.34 -4.88
CA PRO A 46 -6.71 3.65 -6.10
C PRO A 46 -5.71 4.48 -6.92
N GLY A 47 -4.81 3.80 -7.63
CA GLY A 47 -4.01 4.41 -8.68
C GLY A 47 -4.85 4.81 -9.90
N SER A 48 -4.20 5.39 -10.91
CA SER A 48 -4.87 5.89 -12.12
C SER A 48 -5.40 4.82 -13.06
N SER A 49 -5.01 3.54 -12.88
CA SER A 49 -5.44 2.47 -13.77
C SER A 49 -6.81 1.93 -13.39
N THR A 50 -7.61 1.57 -14.41
CA THR A 50 -8.89 0.87 -14.19
C THR A 50 -8.72 -0.41 -13.38
N ALA A 51 -7.62 -1.12 -13.55
CA ALA A 51 -7.33 -2.32 -12.78
C ALA A 51 -7.12 -2.04 -11.28
N ASP A 52 -6.46 -0.94 -10.92
CA ASP A 52 -6.30 -0.53 -9.52
C ASP A 52 -7.60 0.00 -8.93
N ARG A 53 -8.39 0.74 -9.72
CA ARG A 53 -9.73 1.16 -9.31
C ARG A 53 -10.61 -0.06 -9.03
N ALA A 54 -10.57 -1.07 -9.90
CA ALA A 54 -11.32 -2.33 -9.73
C ALA A 54 -10.93 -3.08 -8.44
N LYS A 55 -9.62 -3.15 -8.11
CA LYS A 55 -9.15 -3.76 -6.86
C LYS A 55 -9.67 -3.01 -5.64
N HIS A 56 -9.63 -1.69 -5.68
CA HIS A 56 -10.13 -0.85 -4.60
C HIS A 56 -11.64 -1.03 -4.39
N LEU A 57 -12.43 -0.90 -5.45
CA LEU A 57 -13.88 -1.10 -5.39
C LEU A 57 -14.26 -2.48 -4.85
N ARG A 58 -13.57 -3.54 -5.33
CA ARG A 58 -13.74 -4.91 -4.81
C ARG A 58 -13.48 -4.97 -3.30
N LEU A 59 -12.34 -4.45 -2.84
CA LEU A 59 -11.94 -4.51 -1.43
C LEU A 59 -12.97 -3.80 -0.54
N VAL A 60 -13.36 -2.57 -0.91
CA VAL A 60 -14.31 -1.77 -0.14
C VAL A 60 -15.71 -2.38 -0.16
N ALA A 61 -16.19 -2.85 -1.33
CA ALA A 61 -17.51 -3.49 -1.43
C ALA A 61 -17.57 -4.76 -0.55
N ILE A 62 -16.55 -5.61 -0.58
CA ILE A 62 -16.49 -6.82 0.26
C ILE A 62 -16.46 -6.45 1.74
N ALA A 63 -15.70 -5.42 2.11
CA ALA A 63 -15.65 -4.95 3.49
C ALA A 63 -17.02 -4.44 3.96
N GLN A 64 -17.70 -3.60 3.16
CA GLN A 64 -19.04 -3.11 3.48
C GLN A 64 -20.05 -4.25 3.64
N ILE A 65 -20.04 -5.21 2.73
CA ILE A 65 -20.94 -6.37 2.81
C ILE A 65 -20.68 -7.15 4.10
N ASN A 66 -19.42 -7.49 4.39
CA ASN A 66 -19.11 -8.31 5.57
C ASN A 66 -19.22 -7.56 6.91
N SER A 67 -19.21 -6.22 6.90
CA SER A 67 -19.50 -5.38 8.09
C SER A 67 -21.00 -5.03 8.22
N GLY A 68 -21.90 -5.70 7.53
CA GLY A 68 -23.34 -5.46 7.61
C GLY A 68 -23.84 -4.21 6.86
N GLN A 69 -23.02 -3.58 6.05
CA GLN A 69 -23.31 -2.36 5.31
C GLN A 69 -23.62 -2.63 3.82
N ALA A 70 -24.32 -3.71 3.51
CA ALA A 70 -24.56 -4.20 2.14
C ALA A 70 -25.18 -3.14 1.22
N ALA A 71 -26.07 -2.30 1.73
CA ALA A 71 -26.69 -1.22 0.94
C ALA A 71 -25.64 -0.21 0.42
N GLN A 72 -24.59 0.06 1.18
CA GLN A 72 -23.52 0.97 0.77
C GLN A 72 -22.61 0.36 -0.30
N ALA A 73 -22.58 -0.96 -0.43
CA ALA A 73 -21.81 -1.63 -1.47
C ALA A 73 -22.45 -1.52 -2.87
N GLN A 74 -23.75 -1.27 -2.96
CA GLN A 74 -24.47 -1.25 -4.23
C GLN A 74 -23.93 -0.21 -5.24
N PRO A 75 -23.64 1.04 -4.86
CA PRO A 75 -23.03 2.02 -5.79
C PRO A 75 -21.68 1.54 -6.33
N LEU A 76 -20.87 0.84 -5.49
CA LEU A 76 -19.56 0.32 -5.90
C LEU A 76 -19.70 -0.81 -6.91
N LEU A 77 -20.70 -1.68 -6.73
CA LEU A 77 -21.00 -2.74 -7.71
C LEU A 77 -21.45 -2.14 -9.04
N SER A 78 -22.33 -1.13 -9.00
CA SER A 78 -22.79 -0.43 -10.21
C SER A 78 -21.63 0.26 -10.95
N GLU A 79 -20.69 0.87 -10.22
CA GLU A 79 -19.49 1.43 -10.81
C GLU A 79 -18.61 0.33 -11.45
N MET A 80 -18.42 -0.80 -10.77
CA MET A 80 -17.68 -1.93 -11.34
C MET A 80 -18.33 -2.48 -12.61
N GLU A 81 -19.64 -2.56 -12.68
CA GLU A 81 -20.40 -2.99 -13.87
C GLU A 81 -20.22 -2.01 -15.05
N SER A 82 -20.32 -0.71 -14.78
CA SER A 82 -20.08 0.34 -15.77
C SER A 82 -18.63 0.27 -16.31
N LEU A 83 -17.65 0.16 -15.43
CA LEU A 83 -16.25 0.02 -15.81
C LEU A 83 -16.02 -1.25 -16.65
N LEU A 84 -16.65 -2.38 -16.28
CA LEU A 84 -16.55 -3.63 -17.03
C LEU A 84 -17.09 -3.48 -18.45
N THR A 85 -18.25 -2.85 -18.59
CA THR A 85 -18.87 -2.57 -19.89
C THR A 85 -17.94 -1.73 -20.75
N GLY A 86 -17.47 -0.60 -20.25
CA GLY A 86 -16.54 0.27 -20.99
C GLY A 86 -15.21 -0.41 -21.37
N GLN A 87 -14.68 -1.27 -20.47
CA GLN A 87 -13.46 -2.04 -20.80
C GLN A 87 -13.69 -3.09 -21.89
N ARG A 88 -14.85 -3.74 -21.92
CA ARG A 88 -15.22 -4.72 -22.97
C ARG A 88 -15.42 -4.02 -24.32
N GLU A 89 -16.10 -2.89 -24.33
CA GLU A 89 -16.31 -2.06 -25.53
C GLU A 89 -14.97 -1.56 -26.07
N GLY A 90 -14.12 -1.00 -25.21
CA GLY A 90 -12.76 -0.56 -25.55
C GLY A 90 -11.91 -1.68 -26.16
N LYS A 91 -11.95 -2.88 -25.54
CA LYS A 91 -11.27 -4.07 -26.05
C LYS A 91 -11.73 -4.44 -27.45
N THR A 92 -13.05 -4.50 -27.68
CA THR A 92 -13.65 -4.84 -28.97
C THR A 92 -13.27 -3.82 -30.03
N LYS A 93 -13.38 -2.53 -29.71
CA LYS A 93 -13.01 -1.41 -30.60
C LYS A 93 -11.55 -1.48 -30.99
N ALA A 94 -10.64 -1.59 -30.03
CA ALA A 94 -9.20 -1.65 -30.28
C ALA A 94 -8.83 -2.86 -31.14
N GLY A 95 -9.43 -4.02 -30.87
CA GLY A 95 -9.23 -5.24 -31.66
C GLY A 95 -9.71 -5.09 -33.11
N THR A 96 -10.89 -4.52 -33.31
CA THR A 96 -11.46 -4.30 -34.66
C THR A 96 -10.64 -3.29 -35.46
N GLU A 97 -10.21 -2.19 -34.87
CA GLU A 97 -9.38 -1.16 -35.51
C GLU A 97 -8.01 -1.73 -35.91
N ALA A 98 -7.37 -2.49 -35.01
CA ALA A 98 -6.08 -3.14 -35.28
C ALA A 98 -6.19 -4.18 -36.40
N GLU A 99 -7.25 -4.96 -36.43
CA GLU A 99 -7.53 -5.95 -37.47
C GLU A 99 -7.75 -5.27 -38.83
N ALA A 100 -8.58 -4.22 -38.88
CA ALA A 100 -8.84 -3.45 -40.10
C ALA A 100 -7.57 -2.80 -40.64
N LYS A 101 -6.75 -2.20 -39.77
CA LYS A 101 -5.44 -1.63 -40.15
C LYS A 101 -4.52 -2.70 -40.73
N ALA A 102 -4.38 -3.83 -40.09
CA ALA A 102 -3.51 -4.91 -40.53
C ALA A 102 -3.97 -5.51 -41.87
N LYS A 103 -5.28 -5.62 -42.12
CA LYS A 103 -5.86 -6.01 -43.41
C LYS A 103 -5.55 -4.98 -44.51
N LYS A 104 -5.66 -3.69 -44.24
CA LYS A 104 -5.33 -2.62 -45.15
C LYS A 104 -3.83 -2.63 -45.54
N GLU A 105 -2.98 -2.99 -44.58
CA GLU A 105 -1.54 -3.17 -44.80
C GLU A 105 -1.20 -4.50 -45.48
N LYS A 106 -2.19 -5.30 -45.88
CA LYS A 106 -2.03 -6.60 -46.57
C LYS A 106 -1.14 -7.60 -45.79
N LYS A 107 -1.19 -7.56 -44.45
CA LYS A 107 -0.46 -8.50 -43.58
C LYS A 107 -0.96 -9.94 -43.75
N LYS A 108 -0.12 -10.90 -43.39
CA LYS A 108 -0.48 -12.32 -43.38
C LYS A 108 -1.57 -12.60 -42.32
N PRO A 109 -2.42 -13.61 -42.50
CA PRO A 109 -3.50 -13.92 -41.54
C PRO A 109 -3.03 -14.07 -40.08
N ALA A 110 -1.87 -14.68 -39.85
CA ALA A 110 -1.27 -14.83 -38.53
C ALA A 110 -0.92 -13.46 -37.88
N ASP A 111 -0.37 -12.53 -38.68
CA ASP A 111 0.01 -11.21 -38.21
C ASP A 111 -1.22 -10.33 -37.95
N ILE A 112 -2.30 -10.51 -38.74
CA ILE A 112 -3.59 -9.84 -38.47
C ILE A 112 -4.16 -10.31 -37.14
N LYS A 113 -4.17 -11.62 -36.88
CA LYS A 113 -4.64 -12.18 -35.60
C LYS A 113 -3.79 -11.68 -34.44
N LYS A 114 -2.46 -11.63 -34.61
CA LYS A 114 -1.52 -11.12 -33.61
C LYS A 114 -1.78 -9.65 -33.31
N ALA A 115 -1.92 -8.80 -34.32
CA ALA A 115 -2.21 -7.37 -34.16
C ALA A 115 -3.49 -7.13 -33.34
N LYS A 116 -4.56 -7.88 -33.63
CA LYS A 116 -5.80 -7.85 -32.87
C LYS A 116 -5.57 -8.23 -31.40
N THR A 117 -4.94 -9.38 -31.15
CA THR A 117 -4.67 -9.86 -29.78
C THR A 117 -3.82 -8.89 -28.98
N ASP A 118 -2.79 -8.30 -29.63
CA ASP A 118 -1.91 -7.33 -28.98
C ASP A 118 -2.65 -6.04 -28.62
N ALA A 119 -3.58 -5.58 -29.48
CA ALA A 119 -4.43 -4.42 -29.19
C ALA A 119 -5.46 -4.67 -28.09
N GLU A 120 -5.95 -5.90 -27.96
CA GLU A 120 -6.90 -6.30 -26.91
C GLU A 120 -6.25 -6.55 -25.54
N ARG A 121 -4.95 -6.87 -25.51
CA ARG A 121 -4.20 -7.28 -24.31
C ARG A 121 -4.26 -6.28 -23.15
N PRO A 122 -4.13 -4.94 -23.36
CA PRO A 122 -4.17 -3.96 -22.28
C PRO A 122 -5.46 -3.99 -21.44
N PHE A 123 -6.57 -4.42 -22.01
CA PHE A 123 -7.87 -4.48 -21.33
C PHE A 123 -8.05 -5.73 -20.45
N SER A 124 -7.29 -6.78 -20.70
CA SER A 124 -7.54 -8.12 -20.13
C SER A 124 -7.45 -8.15 -18.59
N THR A 125 -6.47 -7.43 -18.02
CA THR A 125 -6.27 -7.38 -16.56
C THR A 125 -7.43 -6.67 -15.87
N ALA A 126 -7.87 -5.52 -16.39
CA ALA A 126 -8.99 -4.77 -15.82
C ALA A 126 -10.29 -5.58 -15.90
N ILE A 127 -10.60 -6.16 -17.06
CA ILE A 127 -11.79 -7.00 -17.26
C ILE A 127 -11.81 -8.17 -16.25
N SER A 128 -10.73 -8.96 -16.19
CA SER A 128 -10.68 -10.10 -15.29
C SER A 128 -10.74 -9.73 -13.80
N THR A 129 -10.21 -8.56 -13.43
CA THR A 129 -10.29 -8.05 -12.05
C THR A 129 -11.71 -7.62 -11.70
N LEU A 130 -12.40 -6.94 -12.61
CA LEU A 130 -13.78 -6.51 -12.44
C LEU A 130 -14.74 -7.70 -12.37
N GLU A 131 -14.61 -8.65 -13.28
CA GLU A 131 -15.44 -9.87 -13.30
C GLU A 131 -15.34 -10.68 -12.00
N ARG A 132 -14.10 -10.87 -11.52
CA ARG A 132 -13.86 -11.57 -10.25
C ARG A 132 -14.36 -10.78 -9.05
N GLY A 133 -14.16 -9.46 -9.05
CA GLY A 133 -14.63 -8.61 -7.96
C GLY A 133 -16.14 -8.59 -7.85
N LEU A 134 -16.85 -8.48 -8.96
CA LEU A 134 -18.31 -8.55 -9.01
C LEU A 134 -18.84 -9.91 -8.56
N ALA A 135 -18.24 -10.99 -9.04
CA ALA A 135 -18.63 -12.35 -8.63
C ALA A 135 -18.45 -12.55 -7.13
N GLU A 136 -17.32 -12.13 -6.56
CA GLU A 136 -17.07 -12.27 -5.12
C GLU A 136 -18.03 -11.42 -4.28
N ALA A 137 -18.28 -10.17 -4.66
CA ALA A 137 -19.21 -9.30 -3.95
C ALA A 137 -20.66 -9.84 -4.01
N ARG A 138 -21.10 -10.30 -5.18
CA ARG A 138 -22.43 -10.92 -5.36
C ARG A 138 -22.56 -12.22 -4.57
N MET A 139 -21.52 -13.03 -4.50
CA MET A 139 -21.48 -14.22 -3.66
C MET A 139 -21.72 -13.88 -2.18
N TYR A 140 -21.00 -12.88 -1.66
CA TYR A 140 -21.19 -12.46 -0.26
C TYR A 140 -22.58 -11.88 0.00
N LEU A 141 -23.13 -11.08 -0.92
CA LEU A 141 -24.52 -10.61 -0.84
C LEU A 141 -25.52 -11.76 -0.80
N SER A 142 -25.34 -12.75 -1.66
CA SER A 142 -26.20 -13.95 -1.69
C SER A 142 -26.09 -14.77 -0.41
N LEU A 143 -24.88 -14.88 0.18
CA LEU A 143 -24.68 -15.53 1.48
C LEU A 143 -25.36 -14.79 2.62
N GLN A 144 -25.37 -13.44 2.59
CA GLN A 144 -26.11 -12.66 3.58
C GLN A 144 -27.62 -12.80 3.46
N ALA A 145 -28.11 -12.87 2.22
CA ALA A 145 -29.52 -13.09 1.91
C ALA A 145 -29.98 -14.55 2.11
N ASN A 146 -29.07 -15.45 2.52
CA ASN A 146 -29.28 -16.89 2.60
C ASN A 146 -29.74 -17.53 1.27
N ASP A 147 -29.38 -16.91 0.13
CA ASP A 147 -29.63 -17.45 -1.21
C ASP A 147 -28.42 -18.31 -1.64
N LEU A 148 -28.40 -19.54 -1.13
CA LEU A 148 -27.25 -20.41 -1.29
C LEU A 148 -27.03 -20.84 -2.75
N GLU A 149 -28.09 -20.95 -3.56
CA GLU A 149 -27.95 -21.33 -4.97
C GLU A 149 -27.27 -20.23 -5.80
N LYS A 150 -27.66 -18.97 -5.58
CA LYS A 150 -26.95 -17.84 -6.19
C LYS A 150 -25.51 -17.71 -5.66
N ALA A 151 -25.29 -17.92 -4.36
CA ALA A 151 -23.96 -17.91 -3.79
C ALA A 151 -23.04 -18.95 -4.46
N LYS A 152 -23.51 -20.19 -4.66
CA LYS A 152 -22.78 -21.25 -5.38
C LYS A 152 -22.51 -20.87 -6.84
N ALA A 153 -23.49 -20.32 -7.55
CA ALA A 153 -23.35 -19.87 -8.94
C ALA A 153 -22.30 -18.76 -9.11
N GLU A 154 -22.19 -17.85 -8.14
CA GLU A 154 -21.14 -16.82 -8.15
C GLU A 154 -19.78 -17.36 -7.68
N TYR A 155 -19.76 -18.25 -6.70
CA TYR A 155 -18.53 -18.85 -6.16
C TYR A 155 -17.68 -19.52 -7.25
N VAL A 156 -18.27 -20.22 -8.22
CA VAL A 156 -17.53 -20.89 -9.30
C VAL A 156 -16.76 -19.91 -10.20
N LYS A 157 -17.16 -18.64 -10.21
CA LYS A 157 -16.50 -17.55 -10.97
C LYS A 157 -15.36 -16.90 -10.17
N VAL A 158 -15.33 -17.11 -8.84
CA VAL A 158 -14.32 -16.52 -7.96
C VAL A 158 -13.08 -17.40 -7.97
N ARG A 159 -11.96 -16.85 -8.45
CA ARG A 159 -10.66 -17.51 -8.49
C ARG A 159 -9.71 -16.88 -7.49
N ASP A 160 -8.58 -17.50 -7.26
CA ASP A 160 -7.47 -16.96 -6.45
C ASP A 160 -7.79 -16.77 -4.95
N LEU A 161 -8.82 -17.45 -4.43
CA LEU A 161 -9.03 -17.53 -2.99
C LEU A 161 -8.09 -18.57 -2.37
N ARG A 162 -7.57 -18.28 -1.19
CA ARG A 162 -6.80 -19.24 -0.40
C ARG A 162 -7.67 -20.43 0.03
N SER A 163 -7.06 -21.60 0.17
CA SER A 163 -7.78 -22.85 0.45
C SER A 163 -8.57 -22.79 1.75
N GLU A 164 -8.01 -22.18 2.82
CA GLU A 164 -8.71 -22.00 4.09
C GLU A 164 -9.95 -21.11 3.96
N ARG A 165 -9.90 -20.08 3.12
CA ARG A 165 -11.08 -19.23 2.85
C ARG A 165 -12.11 -19.93 1.99
N LYS A 166 -11.68 -20.71 0.99
CA LYS A 166 -12.57 -21.56 0.21
C LYS A 166 -13.31 -22.55 1.11
N ALA A 167 -12.60 -23.15 2.06
CA ALA A 167 -13.19 -24.08 3.01
C ALA A 167 -14.31 -23.43 3.86
N LEU A 168 -14.07 -22.23 4.39
CA LEU A 168 -15.10 -21.49 5.14
C LEU A 168 -16.32 -21.11 4.26
N LEU A 169 -16.10 -20.74 3.01
CA LEU A 169 -17.18 -20.43 2.09
C LEU A 169 -18.02 -21.67 1.75
N GLN A 170 -17.38 -22.83 1.53
CA GLN A 170 -18.09 -24.09 1.32
C GLN A 170 -18.94 -24.48 2.52
N LEU A 171 -18.41 -24.29 3.74
CA LEU A 171 -19.20 -24.51 4.95
C LEU A 171 -20.43 -23.60 5.00
N ARG A 172 -20.28 -22.30 4.73
CA ARG A 172 -21.39 -21.34 4.68
C ARG A 172 -22.42 -21.64 3.60
N MET A 173 -22.03 -22.30 2.52
CA MET A 173 -22.90 -22.77 1.45
C MET A 173 -23.53 -24.16 1.73
N GLY A 174 -23.34 -24.72 2.93
CA GLY A 174 -23.88 -26.01 3.34
C GLY A 174 -23.10 -27.24 2.86
N ASN A 175 -21.93 -27.07 2.25
CA ASN A 175 -21.12 -28.14 1.69
C ASN A 175 -20.04 -28.60 2.70
N SER A 176 -20.45 -29.16 3.84
CA SER A 176 -19.55 -29.52 4.93
C SER A 176 -18.44 -30.49 4.54
N GLU A 177 -18.75 -31.50 3.69
CA GLU A 177 -17.73 -32.46 3.23
C GLU A 177 -16.63 -31.80 2.41
N GLU A 178 -16.99 -30.92 1.49
CA GLU A 178 -16.01 -30.18 0.68
C GLU A 178 -15.21 -29.17 1.53
N ALA A 179 -15.88 -28.54 2.50
CA ALA A 179 -15.21 -27.68 3.47
C ALA A 179 -14.11 -28.41 4.25
N ILE A 180 -14.41 -29.62 4.72
CA ILE A 180 -13.45 -30.48 5.44
C ILE A 180 -12.26 -30.85 4.54
N LYS A 181 -12.50 -31.27 3.29
CA LYS A 181 -11.42 -31.57 2.35
C LYS A 181 -10.51 -30.40 2.07
N LEU A 182 -11.09 -29.24 1.83
CA LEU A 182 -10.34 -28.00 1.56
C LEU A 182 -9.54 -27.54 2.79
N ALA A 183 -10.12 -27.66 4.00
CA ALA A 183 -9.42 -27.32 5.24
C ALA A 183 -8.23 -28.26 5.48
N ALA A 184 -8.42 -29.57 5.27
CA ALA A 184 -7.33 -30.55 5.38
C ALA A 184 -6.22 -30.28 4.34
N SER A 185 -6.58 -29.93 3.11
CA SER A 185 -5.61 -29.54 2.08
C SER A 185 -4.86 -28.26 2.45
N ALA A 186 -5.52 -27.27 3.04
CA ALA A 186 -4.90 -26.04 3.49
C ALA A 186 -3.85 -26.29 4.57
N VAL A 187 -4.18 -27.12 5.59
CA VAL A 187 -3.25 -27.49 6.65
C VAL A 187 -2.10 -28.33 6.09
N LYS A 188 -2.36 -29.28 5.19
CA LYS A 188 -1.30 -30.07 4.56
C LYS A 188 -0.29 -29.19 3.80
N SER A 189 -0.76 -28.12 3.16
CA SER A 189 0.10 -27.20 2.41
C SER A 189 0.84 -26.21 3.30
N ALA A 190 0.36 -25.97 4.52
CA ALA A 190 0.93 -25.01 5.46
C ALA A 190 0.66 -25.46 6.92
N PRO A 191 1.31 -26.54 7.39
CA PRO A 191 0.97 -27.20 8.65
C PRO A 191 1.24 -26.35 9.90
N GLU A 192 2.21 -25.45 9.83
CA GLU A 192 2.62 -24.57 10.93
C GLU A 192 2.09 -23.12 10.73
N GLN A 193 0.95 -22.97 10.07
CA GLN A 193 0.31 -21.66 9.92
C GLN A 193 -1.02 -21.59 10.67
N ALA A 194 -1.20 -20.51 11.43
CA ALA A 194 -2.36 -20.32 12.31
C ALA A 194 -3.70 -20.30 11.57
N ARG A 195 -3.82 -19.63 10.41
CA ARG A 195 -5.10 -19.51 9.70
C ARG A 195 -5.65 -20.83 9.14
N PRO A 196 -4.86 -21.68 8.46
CA PRO A 196 -5.31 -23.01 8.05
C PRO A 196 -5.81 -23.85 9.23
N LEU A 197 -5.07 -23.86 10.34
CA LEU A 197 -5.46 -24.60 11.56
C LEU A 197 -6.74 -24.02 12.20
N ALA A 198 -6.86 -22.69 12.26
CA ALA A 198 -8.07 -22.04 12.75
C ALA A 198 -9.29 -22.39 11.89
N ALA A 199 -9.16 -22.35 10.57
CA ALA A 199 -10.22 -22.76 9.66
C ALA A 199 -10.60 -24.24 9.88
N GLN A 200 -9.62 -25.12 10.01
CA GLN A 200 -9.86 -26.53 10.21
C GLN A 200 -10.56 -26.83 11.53
N ALA A 201 -10.10 -26.23 12.63
CA ALA A 201 -10.71 -26.36 13.94
C ALA A 201 -12.16 -25.89 13.96
N TYR A 202 -12.42 -24.73 13.36
CA TYR A 202 -13.76 -24.15 13.23
C TYR A 202 -14.68 -25.05 12.38
N ILE A 203 -14.20 -25.49 11.21
CA ILE A 203 -15.00 -26.35 10.30
C ILE A 203 -15.34 -27.69 10.96
N PHE A 204 -14.43 -28.32 11.66
CA PHE A 204 -14.71 -29.55 12.40
C PHE A 204 -15.71 -29.31 13.54
N HIS A 205 -15.62 -28.18 14.24
CA HIS A 205 -16.59 -27.82 15.27
C HIS A 205 -18.01 -27.69 14.71
N GLU A 206 -18.17 -26.92 13.62
CA GLU A 206 -19.45 -26.74 12.94
C GLU A 206 -20.00 -28.04 12.34
N ALA A 207 -19.09 -28.88 11.83
CA ALA A 207 -19.44 -30.22 11.30
C ALA A 207 -19.74 -31.27 12.37
N LYS A 208 -19.79 -30.88 13.68
CA LYS A 208 -20.04 -31.77 14.81
C LYS A 208 -19.03 -32.93 14.93
N LYS A 209 -17.75 -32.62 14.68
CA LYS A 209 -16.62 -33.54 14.80
C LYS A 209 -15.71 -33.08 15.98
N PRO A 210 -16.12 -33.33 17.23
CA PRO A 210 -15.49 -32.70 18.41
C PRO A 210 -14.04 -33.16 18.61
N THR A 211 -13.71 -34.41 18.29
CA THR A 211 -12.35 -34.94 18.46
C THR A 211 -11.38 -34.29 17.49
N GLU A 212 -11.77 -34.21 16.22
CA GLU A 212 -10.95 -33.56 15.17
C GLU A 212 -10.84 -32.05 15.40
N ALA A 213 -11.93 -31.41 15.83
CA ALA A 213 -11.93 -29.99 16.20
C ALA A 213 -10.95 -29.71 17.31
N LYS A 214 -10.99 -30.51 18.40
CA LYS A 214 -10.05 -30.38 19.53
C LYS A 214 -8.61 -30.58 19.08
N THR A 215 -8.33 -31.61 18.29
CA THR A 215 -6.97 -31.89 17.80
C THR A 215 -6.39 -30.72 16.98
N ALA A 216 -7.17 -30.16 16.06
CA ALA A 216 -6.74 -29.03 15.26
C ALA A 216 -6.56 -27.77 16.11
N PHE A 217 -7.45 -27.58 17.10
CA PHE A 217 -7.39 -26.43 18.00
C PHE A 217 -6.21 -26.49 18.97
N ASP A 218 -5.93 -27.65 19.54
CA ASP A 218 -4.75 -27.85 20.41
C ASP A 218 -3.45 -27.64 19.62
N HIS A 219 -3.41 -28.04 18.35
CA HIS A 219 -2.27 -27.75 17.49
C HIS A 219 -2.12 -26.25 17.27
N LEU A 220 -3.21 -25.52 16.93
CA LEU A 220 -3.18 -24.07 16.80
C LEU A 220 -2.67 -23.37 18.06
N ARG A 221 -3.20 -23.74 19.22
CA ARG A 221 -2.80 -23.15 20.51
C ARG A 221 -1.32 -23.30 20.78
N ARG A 222 -0.77 -24.48 20.51
CA ARG A 222 0.65 -24.79 20.71
C ARG A 222 1.58 -23.99 19.82
N ILE A 223 1.24 -23.80 18.53
CA ILE A 223 2.13 -23.09 17.59
C ILE A 223 1.99 -21.58 17.62
N ALA A 224 0.91 -21.08 18.17
CA ALA A 224 0.57 -19.67 18.05
C ALA A 224 0.06 -19.07 19.38
N PRO A 225 0.89 -19.08 20.43
CA PRO A 225 0.52 -18.55 21.75
C PRO A 225 0.36 -17.02 21.78
N GLU A 226 0.81 -16.31 20.75
CA GLU A 226 0.80 -14.84 20.64
C GLU A 226 -0.29 -14.35 19.67
N LEU A 227 -1.32 -15.17 19.41
CA LEU A 227 -2.41 -14.78 18.50
C LEU A 227 -3.16 -13.55 19.00
N ASP A 228 -3.52 -12.69 18.08
CA ASP A 228 -4.47 -11.60 18.32
C ASP A 228 -5.91 -12.15 18.23
N LEU A 229 -6.55 -12.39 19.36
CA LEU A 229 -7.85 -13.05 19.46
C LEU A 229 -9.00 -12.20 18.92
N ASP A 230 -8.82 -10.90 18.77
CA ASP A 230 -9.82 -9.97 18.22
C ASP A 230 -9.92 -10.08 16.70
N VAL A 231 -8.92 -10.68 16.05
CA VAL A 231 -8.98 -10.92 14.61
C VAL A 231 -10.05 -11.96 14.27
N ALA A 232 -10.92 -11.67 13.30
CA ALA A 232 -12.09 -12.49 12.94
C ALA A 232 -11.77 -13.98 12.73
N TRP A 233 -10.56 -14.31 12.22
CA TRP A 233 -10.10 -15.70 12.06
C TRP A 233 -9.99 -16.47 13.36
N PHE A 234 -9.69 -15.82 14.48
CA PHE A 234 -9.46 -16.43 15.76
C PHE A 234 -10.63 -16.20 16.71
N ALA A 235 -11.30 -15.05 16.62
CA ALA A 235 -12.50 -14.74 17.38
C ALA A 235 -13.63 -15.78 17.17
N ARG A 236 -13.77 -16.30 15.95
CA ARG A 236 -14.77 -17.35 15.63
C ARG A 236 -14.54 -18.69 16.33
N LEU A 237 -13.40 -18.89 16.98
CA LEU A 237 -13.09 -20.10 17.74
C LEU A 237 -13.55 -20.03 19.22
N SER A 238 -14.06 -18.88 19.67
CA SER A 238 -14.56 -18.72 21.04
C SER A 238 -15.62 -19.78 21.42
N PRO A 239 -16.62 -20.11 20.58
CA PRO A 239 -17.58 -21.16 20.91
C PRO A 239 -16.95 -22.56 21.07
N LEU A 240 -15.90 -22.87 20.28
CA LEU A 240 -15.14 -24.10 20.44
C LEU A 240 -14.36 -24.10 21.76
N ALA A 241 -13.70 -22.99 22.10
CA ALA A 241 -12.98 -22.82 23.36
C ALA A 241 -13.92 -23.01 24.57
N GLU A 242 -15.09 -22.37 24.54
CA GLU A 242 -16.15 -22.54 25.56
C GLU A 242 -16.60 -23.99 25.70
N SER A 243 -16.83 -24.69 24.56
CA SER A 243 -17.22 -26.10 24.58
C SER A 243 -16.17 -27.02 25.21
N LEU A 244 -14.89 -26.60 25.14
CA LEU A 244 -13.76 -27.26 25.74
C LEU A 244 -13.46 -26.78 27.18
N LYS A 245 -14.31 -25.89 27.73
CA LYS A 245 -14.15 -25.28 29.07
C LYS A 245 -12.84 -24.53 29.25
N LEU A 246 -12.35 -23.90 28.19
CA LEU A 246 -11.17 -23.06 28.21
C LEU A 246 -11.53 -21.63 28.61
N PRO A 247 -10.61 -20.84 29.19
CA PRO A 247 -10.83 -19.42 29.46
C PRO A 247 -11.07 -18.60 28.19
N ALA A 248 -11.56 -17.38 28.32
CA ALA A 248 -11.74 -16.46 27.18
C ALA A 248 -10.41 -16.22 26.43
N ASP A 249 -9.32 -16.07 27.16
CA ASP A 249 -7.98 -16.18 26.60
C ASP A 249 -7.57 -17.65 26.58
N TRP A 250 -7.92 -18.32 25.47
CA TRP A 250 -7.68 -19.74 25.28
C TRP A 250 -6.26 -20.07 24.76
N ARG A 251 -5.38 -19.07 24.62
CA ARG A 251 -4.00 -19.28 24.19
C ARG A 251 -3.25 -20.15 25.22
N GLU A 252 -2.32 -20.96 24.75
CA GLU A 252 -1.41 -21.64 25.67
C GLU A 252 -0.43 -20.63 26.25
N THR A 253 -0.30 -20.63 27.57
CA THR A 253 0.79 -19.90 28.21
C THR A 253 2.09 -20.50 27.71
N ARG A 254 2.91 -19.69 27.09
CA ARG A 254 4.25 -20.13 26.69
C ARG A 254 4.97 -20.63 27.94
N SER A 255 5.30 -21.92 28.01
CA SER A 255 6.25 -22.37 29.02
C SER A 255 7.49 -21.49 28.86
N GLU A 256 7.99 -20.95 29.98
CA GLU A 256 9.19 -20.11 29.96
C GLU A 256 10.22 -20.73 29.03
N ALA A 257 10.28 -20.20 27.80
CA ALA A 257 11.27 -20.63 26.84
C ALA A 257 12.60 -20.28 27.49
N LYS A 258 13.53 -21.24 27.50
CA LYS A 258 14.94 -21.01 27.97
C LYS A 258 15.56 -19.82 27.24
N ASP A 259 15.03 -19.47 26.07
CA ASP A 259 15.36 -18.28 25.32
C ASP A 259 14.19 -17.28 25.46
N ILE A 260 14.23 -16.49 26.52
CA ILE A 260 13.35 -15.32 26.66
C ILE A 260 13.69 -14.41 25.49
N ALA A 261 12.73 -14.24 24.55
CA ALA A 261 12.89 -13.26 23.50
C ALA A 261 13.24 -11.91 24.15
N PRO A 262 14.32 -11.25 23.76
CA PRO A 262 14.65 -9.95 24.33
C PRO A 262 13.45 -9.03 24.19
N LYS A 263 13.18 -8.21 25.21
CA LYS A 263 12.12 -7.24 25.15
C LYS A 263 12.24 -6.45 23.85
N LEU A 264 11.13 -6.18 23.16
CA LEU A 264 11.17 -5.39 21.93
C LEU A 264 11.93 -4.08 22.11
N ASP A 265 11.96 -3.55 23.34
CA ASP A 265 12.71 -2.35 23.70
C ASP A 265 14.21 -2.54 23.69
N ASP A 266 14.68 -3.77 23.89
CA ASP A 266 16.10 -4.15 23.94
C ASP A 266 16.62 -4.59 22.56
N LEU A 267 15.72 -4.80 21.58
CA LEU A 267 16.07 -5.12 20.21
C LEU A 267 16.53 -3.87 19.45
N GLY A 268 17.58 -3.22 19.92
CA GLY A 268 18.38 -2.17 19.29
C GLY A 268 17.78 -1.48 18.07
N PRO A 269 18.49 -1.40 16.94
CA PRO A 269 18.16 -0.53 15.81
C PRO A 269 16.83 -0.81 15.08
N PHE A 270 16.09 -1.84 15.45
CA PHE A 270 14.77 -2.15 14.87
C PHE A 270 13.66 -1.19 15.36
N ARG A 271 13.89 -0.43 16.43
CA ARG A 271 13.05 0.70 16.78
C ARG A 271 13.62 1.92 16.09
N TRP A 272 13.03 2.25 14.98
CA TRP A 272 13.32 3.52 14.34
C TRP A 272 12.88 4.66 15.28
N GLU A 273 13.86 5.32 15.88
CA GLU A 273 13.66 6.61 16.52
C GLU A 273 14.10 7.70 15.54
N PRO A 274 13.34 8.79 15.41
CA PRO A 274 13.72 9.88 14.57
C PRO A 274 15.13 10.35 14.91
N SER A 275 16.08 10.20 13.99
CA SER A 275 17.45 10.66 14.17
C SER A 275 17.55 12.18 14.05
N ALA A 276 18.53 12.77 14.71
CA ALA A 276 18.82 14.18 14.51
C ALA A 276 19.24 14.42 13.05
N ALA A 277 18.66 15.43 12.42
CA ALA A 277 19.07 15.87 11.10
C ALA A 277 20.48 16.45 11.15
N PRO A 278 21.41 16.04 10.27
CA PRO A 278 22.74 16.60 10.21
C PRO A 278 22.72 18.10 9.95
N ALA A 279 23.51 18.85 10.72
CA ALA A 279 23.64 20.29 10.52
C ALA A 279 24.34 20.58 9.18
N PHE A 280 23.86 21.61 8.49
CA PHE A 280 24.47 22.15 7.29
C PHE A 280 24.65 23.67 7.36
N SER A 281 25.58 24.17 6.57
CA SER A 281 25.76 25.60 6.30
C SER A 281 26.04 25.72 4.79
N LEU A 282 25.06 26.16 4.05
CA LEU A 282 25.06 26.23 2.58
C LEU A 282 24.74 27.67 2.13
N THR A 283 24.92 27.96 0.85
CA THR A 283 24.57 29.27 0.30
C THR A 283 23.59 29.12 -0.86
N ASP A 284 22.76 30.14 -1.07
CA ASP A 284 21.94 30.24 -2.28
C ASP A 284 22.76 30.81 -3.46
N ARG A 285 22.08 31.03 -4.60
CA ARG A 285 22.66 31.64 -5.81
C ARG A 285 23.28 33.02 -5.59
N ASN A 286 22.84 33.75 -4.55
CA ASN A 286 23.35 35.09 -4.20
C ASN A 286 24.40 35.04 -3.09
N VAL A 287 24.90 33.85 -2.77
CA VAL A 287 25.86 33.60 -1.68
C VAL A 287 25.31 33.96 -0.29
N LYS A 288 23.98 34.07 -0.17
CA LYS A 288 23.33 34.26 1.13
C LYS A 288 23.38 32.92 1.91
N PRO A 289 23.85 32.97 3.19
CA PRO A 289 24.00 31.76 4.01
C PRO A 289 22.66 31.23 4.51
N PHE A 290 22.55 29.91 4.51
CA PHE A 290 21.44 29.14 5.06
C PHE A 290 21.98 28.02 5.96
N THR A 291 21.47 27.94 7.18
CA THR A 291 21.81 26.87 8.13
C THR A 291 20.52 26.15 8.60
N LEU A 292 20.63 24.89 8.98
CA LEU A 292 19.48 24.17 9.53
C LEU A 292 18.95 24.83 10.82
N ASP A 293 19.82 25.37 11.64
CA ASP A 293 19.45 26.03 12.91
C ASP A 293 18.54 27.25 12.74
N GLN A 294 18.58 27.95 11.59
CA GLN A 294 17.64 29.03 11.27
C GLN A 294 16.18 28.57 11.22
N TYR A 295 15.96 27.28 11.11
CA TYR A 295 14.62 26.65 11.01
C TYR A 295 14.20 25.95 12.29
N ARG A 296 14.93 26.09 13.41
CA ARG A 296 14.50 25.57 14.71
C ARG A 296 13.12 26.10 15.08
N GLY A 297 12.23 25.19 15.54
CA GLY A 297 10.83 25.52 15.81
C GLY A 297 9.90 25.45 14.59
N ARG A 298 10.43 25.19 13.39
CA ARG A 298 9.66 25.05 12.15
C ARG A 298 10.06 23.78 11.43
N PRO A 299 9.10 22.95 10.99
CA PRO A 299 9.40 21.79 10.14
C PRO A 299 9.97 22.20 8.79
N VAL A 300 10.85 21.34 8.26
CA VAL A 300 11.48 21.53 6.95
C VAL A 300 11.30 20.30 6.09
N VAL A 301 10.89 20.46 4.85
CA VAL A 301 11.08 19.48 3.79
C VAL A 301 12.35 19.87 3.03
N LEU A 302 13.36 19.00 3.10
CA LEU A 302 14.66 19.18 2.48
C LEU A 302 14.80 18.23 1.29
N ILE A 303 15.00 18.78 0.08
CA ILE A 303 15.07 18.05 -1.17
C ILE A 303 16.52 18.08 -1.68
N PHE A 304 17.14 16.94 -1.93
CA PHE A 304 18.43 16.80 -2.58
C PHE A 304 18.24 16.45 -4.05
N TYR A 305 18.83 17.23 -4.93
CA TYR A 305 18.74 17.03 -6.39
C TYR A 305 20.10 17.23 -7.08
N LEU A 306 20.27 16.60 -8.25
CA LEU A 306 21.59 16.44 -8.89
C LEU A 306 22.01 17.63 -9.78
N GLY A 307 21.34 18.77 -9.61
CA GLY A 307 21.69 20.00 -10.33
C GLY A 307 20.93 20.21 -11.65
N LYS A 308 21.27 21.34 -12.31
CA LYS A 308 20.59 21.84 -13.53
C LYS A 308 20.65 20.89 -14.72
N GLY A 309 21.63 20.00 -14.78
CA GLY A 309 21.79 19.04 -15.87
C GLY A 309 20.85 17.84 -15.78
N CYS A 310 20.14 17.68 -14.69
CA CYS A 310 19.24 16.56 -14.45
C CYS A 310 17.78 16.93 -14.77
N THR A 311 17.27 16.46 -15.90
CA THR A 311 15.88 16.75 -16.36
C THR A 311 14.84 16.33 -15.33
N HIS A 312 14.96 15.11 -14.78
CA HIS A 312 14.02 14.58 -13.77
C HIS A 312 14.07 15.38 -12.46
N CYS A 313 15.22 15.94 -12.10
CA CYS A 313 15.34 16.84 -10.96
C CYS A 313 14.52 18.12 -11.17
N MET A 314 14.59 18.68 -12.36
CA MET A 314 13.79 19.87 -12.69
C MET A 314 12.30 19.59 -12.70
N GLU A 315 11.90 18.39 -13.16
CA GLU A 315 10.52 17.92 -13.06
C GLU A 315 10.08 17.80 -11.60
N GLN A 316 10.93 17.29 -10.71
CA GLN A 316 10.66 17.23 -9.27
C GLN A 316 10.43 18.62 -8.69
N LEU A 317 11.36 19.56 -8.90
CA LEU A 317 11.23 20.92 -8.38
C LEU A 317 9.97 21.62 -8.92
N ASN A 318 9.66 21.43 -10.21
CA ASN A 318 8.43 21.94 -10.83
C ASN A 318 7.15 21.30 -10.26
N ALA A 319 7.21 20.06 -9.78
CA ALA A 319 6.07 19.42 -9.11
C ALA A 319 5.85 19.96 -7.69
N PHE A 320 6.92 20.36 -6.99
CA PHE A 320 6.84 20.96 -5.65
C PHE A 320 6.45 22.44 -5.68
N ASP A 321 6.89 23.19 -6.67
CA ASP A 321 6.75 24.65 -6.74
C ASP A 321 5.30 25.16 -6.60
N PRO A 322 4.29 24.62 -7.31
CA PRO A 322 2.90 25.03 -7.15
C PRO A 322 2.32 24.78 -5.76
N LEU A 323 2.92 23.86 -5.00
CA LEU A 323 2.45 23.47 -3.66
C LEU A 323 3.23 24.18 -2.55
N ALA A 324 4.23 25.00 -2.88
CA ALA A 324 5.05 25.69 -1.87
C ALA A 324 4.21 26.52 -0.88
N ALA A 325 3.21 27.23 -1.38
CA ALA A 325 2.28 28.00 -0.55
C ALA A 325 1.39 27.10 0.36
N GLU A 326 1.08 25.88 -0.08
CA GLU A 326 0.32 24.92 0.73
C GLU A 326 1.18 24.34 1.86
N PHE A 327 2.44 24.02 1.59
CA PHE A 327 3.41 23.64 2.63
C PHE A 327 3.58 24.77 3.66
N GLU A 328 3.75 26.01 3.20
CA GLU A 328 3.90 27.16 4.09
C GLU A 328 2.67 27.39 4.97
N LYS A 329 1.46 27.26 4.42
CA LYS A 329 0.19 27.31 5.21
C LYS A 329 0.13 26.24 6.31
N LYS A 330 0.82 25.12 6.13
CA LYS A 330 0.97 24.07 7.14
C LYS A 330 2.17 24.30 8.07
N GLY A 331 2.85 25.43 7.94
CA GLY A 331 4.04 25.78 8.72
C GLY A 331 5.30 25.03 8.31
N ILE A 332 5.30 24.36 7.14
CA ILE A 332 6.41 23.55 6.66
C ILE A 332 7.20 24.35 5.62
N THR A 333 8.51 24.52 5.85
CA THR A 333 9.41 25.21 4.92
C THR A 333 9.95 24.21 3.88
N LEU A 334 9.95 24.58 2.61
CA LEU A 334 10.64 23.83 1.54
C LEU A 334 12.04 24.38 1.33
N LEU A 335 13.05 23.51 1.22
CA LEU A 335 14.43 23.83 0.84
C LEU A 335 14.90 22.76 -0.16
N ALA A 336 15.69 23.17 -1.17
CA ALA A 336 16.32 22.20 -2.08
C ALA A 336 17.83 22.40 -2.09
N VAL A 337 18.60 21.30 -2.05
CA VAL A 337 20.07 21.29 -2.06
C VAL A 337 20.54 20.66 -3.37
N SER A 338 21.39 21.39 -4.08
CA SER A 338 21.93 21.03 -5.39
C SER A 338 23.40 20.65 -5.30
N THR A 339 23.83 19.79 -6.20
CA THR A 339 25.27 19.59 -6.48
C THR A 339 25.91 20.76 -7.22
N ASP A 340 25.11 21.72 -7.71
CA ASP A 340 25.61 22.90 -8.41
C ASP A 340 26.35 23.88 -7.49
N THR A 341 27.32 24.60 -8.06
CA THR A 341 27.89 25.80 -7.44
C THR A 341 26.84 26.93 -7.40
N ALA A 342 27.10 27.99 -6.63
CA ALA A 342 26.25 29.20 -6.63
C ALA A 342 26.09 29.79 -8.06
N GLN A 343 27.13 29.69 -8.92
CA GLN A 343 27.04 30.08 -10.33
C GLN A 343 26.12 29.09 -11.10
N GLY A 344 26.26 27.79 -10.89
CA GLY A 344 25.39 26.79 -11.49
C GLY A 344 23.91 27.00 -11.14
N LEU A 345 23.62 27.39 -9.88
CA LEU A 345 22.27 27.75 -9.47
C LEU A 345 21.74 29.01 -10.20
N ARG A 346 22.56 29.99 -10.48
CA ARG A 346 22.18 31.14 -11.35
C ARG A 346 21.86 30.69 -12.76
N ASP A 347 22.67 29.80 -13.31
CA ASP A 347 22.52 29.29 -14.68
C ASP A 347 21.31 28.37 -14.85
N THR A 348 20.78 27.79 -13.78
CA THR A 348 19.57 26.95 -13.82
C THR A 348 18.39 27.67 -14.47
N PHE A 349 18.31 28.99 -14.33
CA PHE A 349 17.21 29.81 -14.84
C PHE A 349 17.46 30.36 -16.26
N ILE A 350 18.70 30.33 -16.76
CA ILE A 350 19.05 30.89 -18.08
C ILE A 350 18.63 29.95 -19.21
N GLY A 351 18.61 28.64 -18.98
CA GLY A 351 18.31 27.62 -19.99
C GLY A 351 16.82 27.31 -20.21
N TYR A 352 15.98 27.74 -19.33
CA TYR A 352 14.52 27.60 -19.42
C TYR A 352 13.93 28.95 -19.78
N ASP A 353 13.41 29.14 -20.95
CA ASP A 353 12.84 30.31 -21.64
C ASP A 353 12.03 31.35 -20.81
N ALA A 354 12.34 31.52 -19.56
CA ALA A 354 11.69 32.44 -18.64
C ALA A 354 12.71 33.22 -17.83
N LYS A 355 13.05 34.39 -18.34
CA LYS A 355 13.99 35.34 -17.73
C LYS A 355 13.70 35.74 -16.26
N ASP A 356 12.50 35.40 -15.74
CA ASP A 356 12.04 35.75 -14.40
C ASP A 356 11.45 34.60 -13.60
N ARG A 357 11.66 33.33 -14.00
CA ARG A 357 11.10 32.19 -13.28
C ARG A 357 11.94 31.86 -12.05
N HIS A 358 11.34 32.00 -10.88
CA HIS A 358 11.92 31.61 -9.60
C HIS A 358 11.08 30.50 -8.99
N PHE A 359 11.74 29.53 -8.34
CA PHE A 359 11.04 28.61 -7.44
C PHE A 359 10.60 29.35 -6.18
N ASN A 360 9.43 29.04 -5.68
CA ASN A 360 8.87 29.63 -4.46
C ASN A 360 9.53 29.12 -3.17
N PHE A 361 10.71 28.50 -3.30
CA PHE A 361 11.55 28.04 -2.20
C PHE A 361 13.04 28.16 -2.55
N PRO A 362 13.93 28.31 -1.54
CA PRO A 362 15.36 28.45 -1.76
C PRO A 362 16.02 27.20 -2.38
N LEU A 363 16.92 27.45 -3.35
CA LEU A 363 17.86 26.44 -3.87
C LEU A 363 19.23 26.72 -3.29
N LEU A 364 19.86 25.71 -2.68
CA LEU A 364 21.12 25.79 -1.96
C LEU A 364 22.22 25.01 -2.68
N SER A 365 23.44 25.50 -2.61
CA SER A 365 24.65 24.99 -3.29
C SER A 365 25.45 24.08 -2.36
N ASP A 366 25.70 22.83 -2.75
CA ASP A 366 26.60 21.87 -2.07
C ASP A 366 27.55 21.18 -3.09
N PRO A 367 28.43 21.94 -3.76
CA PRO A 367 29.30 21.37 -4.80
C PRO A 367 30.36 20.40 -4.26
N THR A 368 30.62 20.40 -2.97
CA THR A 368 31.53 19.45 -2.29
C THR A 368 30.85 18.15 -1.93
N LEU A 369 29.54 18.10 -2.02
CA LEU A 369 28.68 16.94 -1.63
C LEU A 369 28.79 16.58 -0.14
N ASP A 370 29.26 17.49 0.71
CA ASP A 370 29.42 17.23 2.14
C ASP A 370 28.07 17.03 2.84
N THR A 371 27.07 17.84 2.45
CA THR A 371 25.71 17.71 2.99
C THR A 371 25.02 16.47 2.42
N PHE A 372 25.21 16.17 1.13
CA PHE A 372 24.74 14.92 0.52
C PHE A 372 25.25 13.70 1.28
N ARG A 373 26.55 13.63 1.59
CA ARG A 373 27.14 12.53 2.36
C ARG A 373 26.59 12.44 3.78
N LYS A 374 26.48 13.58 4.49
CA LYS A 374 25.93 13.62 5.85
C LYS A 374 24.48 13.10 5.92
N TYR A 375 23.67 13.42 4.92
CA TYR A 375 22.29 12.93 4.80
C TYR A 375 22.16 11.57 4.15
N ARG A 376 23.28 10.95 3.76
CA ARG A 376 23.33 9.67 3.02
C ARG A 376 22.59 9.70 1.68
N ALA A 377 22.34 10.89 1.14
CA ALA A 377 21.91 11.06 -0.23
C ALA A 377 23.11 10.93 -1.19
N TYR A 378 23.92 9.90 -0.97
CA TYR A 378 25.16 9.61 -1.68
C TYR A 378 25.43 8.11 -1.68
N ASP A 379 25.76 7.56 -2.83
CA ASP A 379 26.17 6.16 -2.97
C ASP A 379 27.69 6.06 -2.79
N ASP A 380 28.11 5.52 -1.63
CA ASP A 380 29.52 5.38 -1.30
C ASP A 380 30.24 4.31 -2.16
N PHE A 381 29.48 3.37 -2.74
CA PHE A 381 30.05 2.33 -3.59
C PHE A 381 30.29 2.85 -5.02
N GLU A 382 29.28 3.49 -5.62
CA GLU A 382 29.39 4.08 -6.96
C GLU A 382 29.98 5.50 -6.93
N GLN A 383 30.18 6.07 -5.75
CA GLN A 383 30.69 7.43 -5.51
C GLN A 383 29.88 8.50 -6.25
N THR A 384 28.56 8.37 -6.26
CA THR A 384 27.64 9.27 -6.93
C THR A 384 26.60 9.85 -5.98
N PRO A 385 26.19 11.14 -6.16
CA PRO A 385 25.08 11.69 -5.42
C PRO A 385 23.76 11.03 -5.83
N LEU A 386 22.85 10.89 -4.85
CA LEU A 386 21.50 10.35 -5.00
C LEU A 386 20.47 11.45 -4.78
N HIS A 387 19.26 11.24 -5.28
CA HIS A 387 18.12 12.05 -4.86
C HIS A 387 17.74 11.72 -3.42
N GLY A 388 17.39 12.73 -2.66
CA GLY A 388 16.91 12.57 -1.30
C GLY A 388 15.77 13.55 -1.00
N THR A 389 14.77 13.11 -0.25
CA THR A 389 13.72 13.99 0.26
C THR A 389 13.47 13.64 1.72
N PHE A 390 13.52 14.64 2.59
CA PHE A 390 13.48 14.46 4.04
C PHE A 390 12.44 15.39 4.66
N LEU A 391 11.66 14.89 5.60
CA LEU A 391 10.87 15.71 6.51
C LEU A 391 11.62 15.82 7.84
N ILE A 392 11.97 17.03 8.21
CA ILE A 392 12.62 17.37 9.49
C ILE A 392 11.60 18.11 10.35
N ASP A 393 11.37 17.66 11.58
CA ASP A 393 10.41 18.30 12.47
C ASP A 393 10.99 19.57 13.16
N GLN A 394 10.14 20.26 13.92
CA GLN A 394 10.50 21.48 14.63
C GLN A 394 11.63 21.31 15.68
N THR A 395 11.91 20.07 16.11
CA THR A 395 13.00 19.73 17.03
C THR A 395 14.29 19.39 16.28
N GLY A 396 14.27 19.35 14.95
CA GLY A 396 15.39 19.00 14.09
C GLY A 396 15.59 17.49 13.94
N LYS A 397 14.55 16.68 14.10
CA LYS A 397 14.59 15.23 13.88
C LYS A 397 13.99 14.86 12.53
N ILE A 398 14.60 13.88 11.84
CA ILE A 398 14.10 13.33 10.58
C ILE A 398 12.90 12.43 10.87
N ARG A 399 11.71 12.84 10.44
CA ARG A 399 10.45 12.10 10.64
C ARG A 399 10.08 11.22 9.46
N TRP A 400 10.58 11.56 8.28
CA TRP A 400 10.36 10.81 7.05
C TRP A 400 11.53 11.07 6.10
N GLN A 401 11.88 10.05 5.31
CA GLN A 401 12.91 10.17 4.28
C GLN A 401 12.65 9.21 3.12
N GLU A 402 13.06 9.64 1.94
CA GLU A 402 13.25 8.79 0.77
C GLU A 402 14.60 9.14 0.13
N ILE A 403 15.41 8.13 -0.15
CA ILE A 403 16.70 8.25 -0.86
C ILE A 403 16.66 7.23 -1.99
N SER A 404 16.89 7.69 -3.23
CA SER A 404 16.73 6.86 -4.41
C SER A 404 17.54 7.39 -5.58
N HIS A 405 17.78 6.54 -6.60
CA HIS A 405 18.27 6.98 -7.91
C HIS A 405 17.24 7.83 -8.67
N GLU A 406 15.95 7.65 -8.39
CA GLU A 406 14.86 8.42 -8.98
C GLU A 406 14.42 9.53 -8.03
N PRO A 407 14.09 10.74 -8.52
CA PRO A 407 13.59 11.81 -7.67
C PRO A 407 12.19 11.49 -7.13
N PHE A 408 11.89 11.94 -5.94
CA PHE A 408 10.57 11.79 -5.33
C PHE A 408 9.55 12.71 -6.02
N MET A 409 8.53 12.13 -6.65
CA MET A 409 7.58 12.84 -7.53
C MET A 409 6.16 12.99 -6.95
N ALA A 410 5.98 12.86 -5.63
CA ALA A 410 4.65 12.87 -5.01
C ALA A 410 4.50 13.95 -3.91
N PRO A 411 4.62 15.25 -4.24
CA PRO A 411 4.61 16.33 -3.23
C PRO A 411 3.28 16.46 -2.47
N LYS A 412 2.14 16.16 -3.09
CA LYS A 412 0.83 16.14 -2.38
C LYS A 412 0.79 15.07 -1.30
N PHE A 413 1.26 13.86 -1.62
CA PHE A 413 1.39 12.80 -0.62
C PHE A 413 2.29 13.26 0.52
N LEU A 414 3.45 13.87 0.22
CA LEU A 414 4.38 14.31 1.24
C LEU A 414 3.76 15.40 2.13
N LEU A 415 2.95 16.30 1.58
CA LEU A 415 2.23 17.31 2.35
C LEU A 415 1.23 16.67 3.33
N GLU A 416 0.42 15.72 2.86
CA GLU A 416 -0.53 14.97 3.68
C GLU A 416 0.19 14.17 4.77
N GLU A 417 1.24 13.43 4.41
CA GLU A 417 2.02 12.59 5.32
C GLU A 417 2.82 13.42 6.33
N SER A 418 3.39 14.55 5.90
CA SER A 418 4.05 15.50 6.80
C SER A 418 3.08 16.03 7.85
N THR A 419 1.88 16.42 7.43
CA THR A 419 0.84 16.89 8.36
C THR A 419 0.48 15.81 9.38
N ARG A 420 0.34 14.56 8.94
CA ARG A 420 0.04 13.41 9.81
C ARG A 420 1.17 13.11 10.79
N LEU A 421 2.41 13.08 10.31
CA LEU A 421 3.58 12.74 11.15
C LEU A 421 3.89 13.84 12.18
N LEU A 422 3.76 15.10 11.79
CA LEU A 422 4.01 16.24 12.67
C LEU A 422 2.93 16.39 13.76
N ALA A 423 1.72 15.90 13.53
CA ALA A 423 0.65 15.86 14.53
C ALA A 423 0.85 14.74 15.57
N GLN A 424 1.72 13.77 15.32
CA GLN A 424 1.99 12.69 16.28
C GLN A 424 2.91 13.19 17.40
N PRO A 425 2.55 12.97 18.68
CA PRO A 425 3.43 13.32 19.78
C PRO A 425 4.76 12.57 19.68
N ASP A 426 5.85 13.24 20.04
CA ASP A 426 7.14 12.57 20.14
C ASP A 426 7.03 11.45 21.19
N ARG A 427 7.35 10.21 20.82
CA ARG A 427 7.23 9.04 21.72
C ARG A 427 8.05 9.20 23.02
N ALA A 428 9.12 9.99 22.97
CA ALA A 428 9.90 10.34 24.16
C ALA A 428 9.07 11.14 25.18
N THR A 429 8.23 12.07 24.73
CA THR A 429 7.32 12.84 25.59
C THR A 429 6.14 12.01 26.08
N ALA A 430 5.63 11.08 25.27
CA ALA A 430 4.55 10.19 25.68
C ALA A 430 4.97 9.15 26.74
N ARG A 431 6.27 8.81 26.83
CA ARG A 431 6.82 7.95 27.90
C ARG A 431 7.03 8.68 29.23
N ALA A 432 7.33 9.97 29.19
CA ALA A 432 7.50 10.78 30.41
C ALA A 432 6.18 11.11 31.11
N GLN A 433 5.03 10.85 30.45
CA GLN A 433 3.68 11.10 30.98
C GLN A 433 2.97 9.81 31.45
N LYS A 434 3.61 8.65 31.39
CA LYS A 434 3.18 7.37 31.98
C LYS A 434 4.12 6.98 33.13
#